data_ea27512fbae93b78c78efac8798d1419
#
_entry.id   ea27512fbae93b78c78efac8798d1419
#
_cell.length_a   1.000
_cell.length_b   1.000
_cell.length_c   1.000
_cell.angle_alpha   90.00
_cell.angle_beta   90.00
_cell.angle_gamma   90.00
#
_symmetry.space_group_name_H-M   'P 1'
#
loop_
_entity.id
_entity.type
_entity.pdbx_description
1 polymer ?
#
loop_
_entity_poly.entity_id
_entity_poly.type
_entity_poly.pdbx_seq_one_letter_code
_entity_poly.pdbx_strand_id
1 'polypeptide(L)'
;VIKSSEAFFRVAVGDKRSEKIAPGNHRISQNISAQQALEQLLDSDRIPNLIRIYEGGWKSEVVTALIDYGFTKAEINKALTSVVLPKGFKDTEGLLFPAQYTFAKGTSALQAVQAMIDRFSAEPIAQRLMSGDKEFTGAQLLTIASIVQAEGGASDFAKVSRVIRNRLKVGMPLQMDATVHFIEKLRGQIFLSSKSTLINSPYNTYRKYGLPPGPIGNPGRAAMEAALSPATGDWLYFITVAPQDTRFTSSLDEFNKWKVIYKKNLRDGKFED
;
A
#
# COMPACT_ATOMS: atom_id res chain seq x y z
N VAL A 1 35.16 4.00 13.75
CA VAL A 1 34.10 4.84 13.18
C VAL A 1 33.73 5.93 14.21
N ILE A 2 33.31 5.56 15.41
CA ILE A 2 32.94 6.48 16.50
C ILE A 2 34.03 6.36 17.56
N LYS A 3 34.62 7.49 18.03
CA LYS A 3 35.69 7.48 19.02
C LYS A 3 35.26 6.98 20.41
N SER A 4 33.96 7.14 20.75
CA SER A 4 33.39 6.71 22.02
C SER A 4 31.94 6.23 21.81
N SER A 5 31.68 4.98 22.13
CA SER A 5 30.31 4.40 22.14
C SER A 5 29.43 5.10 23.18
N GLU A 6 30.00 5.53 24.31
CA GLU A 6 29.30 6.24 25.37
C GLU A 6 28.80 7.61 24.89
N ALA A 7 29.64 8.36 24.17
CA ALA A 7 29.24 9.63 23.58
C ALA A 7 28.09 9.48 22.58
N PHE A 8 28.13 8.44 21.76
CA PHE A 8 27.05 8.13 20.84
C PHE A 8 25.76 7.75 21.60
N PHE A 9 25.87 6.91 22.61
CA PHE A 9 24.71 6.49 23.41
C PHE A 9 23.99 7.67 24.05
N ARG A 10 24.73 8.63 24.62
CA ARG A 10 24.17 9.86 25.20
C ARG A 10 23.41 10.68 24.16
N VAL A 11 23.93 10.83 22.95
CA VAL A 11 23.27 11.54 21.86
C VAL A 11 22.00 10.78 21.40
N ALA A 12 22.11 9.48 21.24
CA ALA A 12 20.99 8.65 20.75
C ALA A 12 19.81 8.61 21.75
N VAL A 13 20.09 8.49 23.04
CA VAL A 13 19.05 8.50 24.10
C VAL A 13 18.38 9.87 24.21
N GLY A 14 19.10 10.94 23.95
CA GLY A 14 18.58 12.31 23.98
C GLY A 14 17.73 12.68 22.75
N ASP A 15 17.74 11.90 21.70
CA ASP A 15 17.05 12.18 20.45
C ASP A 15 16.02 11.08 20.10
N LYS A 16 14.74 11.37 20.24
CA LYS A 16 13.63 10.43 19.92
C LYS A 16 13.68 9.89 18.49
N ARG A 17 14.35 10.57 17.56
CA ARG A 17 14.52 10.08 16.20
C ARG A 17 15.37 8.81 16.13
N SER A 18 16.20 8.54 17.17
CA SER A 18 17.01 7.33 17.25
C SER A 18 16.18 6.02 17.19
N GLU A 19 14.92 6.07 17.65
CA GLU A 19 13.99 4.94 17.55
C GLU A 19 13.60 4.58 16.08
N LYS A 20 13.88 5.50 15.14
CA LYS A 20 13.63 5.33 13.71
C LYS A 20 14.84 4.81 12.94
N ILE A 21 15.96 4.53 13.61
CA ILE A 21 17.12 3.92 12.95
C ILE A 21 16.69 2.57 12.38
N ALA A 22 16.78 2.44 11.06
CA ALA A 22 16.42 1.21 10.39
C ALA A 22 17.44 0.10 10.74
N PRO A 23 17.01 -1.14 10.99
CA PRO A 23 17.92 -2.25 11.20
C PRO A 23 18.71 -2.54 9.92
N GLY A 24 19.95 -3.00 10.05
CA GLY A 24 20.81 -3.39 8.94
C GLY A 24 22.16 -2.69 8.94
N ASN A 25 22.90 -2.85 7.84
CA ASN A 25 24.20 -2.24 7.65
C ASN A 25 24.06 -0.80 7.17
N HIS A 26 24.78 0.13 7.78
CA HIS A 26 24.82 1.53 7.37
C HIS A 26 26.21 1.95 6.91
N ARG A 27 26.31 2.75 5.86
CA ARG A 27 27.55 3.39 5.43
C ARG A 27 27.77 4.63 6.29
N ILE A 28 28.70 4.55 7.24
CA ILE A 28 29.04 5.65 8.15
C ILE A 28 30.46 6.15 7.84
N SER A 29 30.63 7.48 7.74
CA SER A 29 31.91 8.11 7.56
C SER A 29 32.82 7.87 8.78
N GLN A 30 34.12 7.85 8.57
CA GLN A 30 35.09 7.76 9.65
C GLN A 30 35.33 9.16 10.27
N ASN A 31 35.79 9.18 11.51
CA ASN A 31 36.20 10.39 12.23
C ASN A 31 35.12 11.49 12.33
N ILE A 32 33.88 11.10 12.48
CA ILE A 32 32.74 12.00 12.68
C ILE A 32 32.33 12.10 14.14
N SER A 33 31.60 13.16 14.51
CA SER A 33 30.99 13.31 15.83
C SER A 33 29.85 12.31 16.06
N ALA A 34 29.48 12.11 17.34
CA ALA A 34 28.35 11.28 17.71
C ALA A 34 27.02 11.76 17.08
N GLN A 35 26.81 13.09 17.02
CA GLN A 35 25.65 13.69 16.38
C GLN A 35 25.64 13.41 14.88
N GLN A 36 26.75 13.60 14.19
CA GLN A 36 26.84 13.28 12.75
C GLN A 36 26.65 11.78 12.49
N ALA A 37 27.12 10.92 13.40
CA ALA A 37 26.87 9.48 13.28
C ALA A 37 25.38 9.15 13.41
N LEU A 38 24.64 9.79 14.34
CA LEU A 38 23.21 9.63 14.48
C LEU A 38 22.47 10.08 13.20
N GLU A 39 22.80 11.27 12.66
CA GLU A 39 22.20 11.75 11.41
C GLU A 39 22.46 10.78 10.25
N GLN A 40 23.68 10.23 10.15
CA GLN A 40 24.00 9.26 9.11
C GLN A 40 23.29 7.89 9.30
N LEU A 41 22.99 7.51 10.53
CA LEU A 41 22.21 6.30 10.82
C LEU A 41 20.72 6.49 10.54
N LEU A 42 20.22 7.72 10.62
CA LEU A 42 18.84 8.09 10.27
C LEU A 42 18.64 8.24 8.76
N ASP A 43 19.73 8.44 8.02
CA ASP A 43 19.71 8.57 6.55
C ASP A 43 19.59 7.19 5.89
N SER A 44 18.42 6.88 5.40
CA SER A 44 18.12 5.61 4.73
C SER A 44 18.90 5.41 3.42
N ASP A 45 19.43 6.48 2.80
CA ASP A 45 20.22 6.37 1.58
C ASP A 45 21.64 5.85 1.85
N ARG A 46 22.02 5.81 3.11
CA ARG A 46 23.28 5.21 3.58
C ARG A 46 23.18 3.72 3.90
N ILE A 47 22.02 3.10 3.73
CA ILE A 47 21.83 1.66 3.87
C ILE A 47 22.11 1.02 2.51
N PRO A 48 23.21 0.28 2.34
CA PRO A 48 23.51 -0.37 1.08
C PRO A 48 22.44 -1.43 0.79
N ASN A 49 22.02 -1.50 -0.46
CA ASN A 49 21.05 -2.49 -0.93
C ASN A 49 19.71 -2.47 -0.15
N LEU A 50 19.22 -1.28 0.16
CA LEU A 50 17.92 -1.11 0.80
C LEU A 50 16.81 -1.31 -0.23
N ILE A 51 15.93 -2.29 0.02
CA ILE A 51 14.69 -2.47 -0.73
C ILE A 51 13.60 -1.68 -0.01
N ARG A 52 12.94 -0.77 -0.73
CA ARG A 52 11.79 -0.01 -0.22
C ARG A 52 10.53 -0.49 -0.91
N ILE A 53 9.61 -1.04 -0.13
CA ILE A 53 8.26 -1.38 -0.60
C ILE A 53 7.31 -0.33 -0.05
N TYR A 54 6.66 0.38 -0.95
CA TYR A 54 5.73 1.45 -0.61
C TYR A 54 4.32 0.92 -0.40
N GLU A 55 3.55 1.62 0.45
CA GLU A 55 2.12 1.34 0.60
C GLU A 55 1.40 1.52 -0.73
N GLY A 56 0.52 0.59 -1.06
CA GLY A 56 -0.14 0.51 -2.37
C GLY A 56 0.74 -0.03 -3.50
N GLY A 57 2.01 -0.35 -3.24
CA GLY A 57 2.92 -0.93 -4.25
C GLY A 57 2.40 -2.25 -4.80
N TRP A 58 2.55 -2.47 -6.11
CA TRP A 58 2.16 -3.72 -6.76
C TRP A 58 3.24 -4.78 -6.63
N LYS A 59 2.86 -6.05 -6.69
CA LYS A 59 3.81 -7.17 -6.77
C LYS A 59 4.85 -6.98 -7.89
N SER A 60 4.45 -6.43 -9.04
CA SER A 60 5.37 -6.15 -10.13
C SER A 60 6.44 -5.11 -9.78
N GLU A 61 6.13 -4.13 -8.94
CA GLU A 61 7.08 -3.13 -8.46
C GLU A 61 8.04 -3.76 -7.43
N VAL A 62 7.52 -4.66 -6.58
CA VAL A 62 8.37 -5.44 -5.67
C VAL A 62 9.34 -6.32 -6.45
N VAL A 63 8.88 -6.97 -7.54
CA VAL A 63 9.75 -7.74 -8.45
C VAL A 63 10.87 -6.86 -9.01
N THR A 64 10.56 -5.65 -9.46
CA THR A 64 11.57 -4.70 -9.95
C THR A 64 12.59 -4.36 -8.86
N ALA A 65 12.11 -4.02 -7.64
CA ALA A 65 12.99 -3.72 -6.53
C ALA A 65 13.90 -4.90 -6.12
N LEU A 66 13.42 -6.13 -6.24
CA LEU A 66 14.22 -7.34 -6.01
C LEU A 66 15.25 -7.58 -7.11
N ILE A 67 14.94 -7.25 -8.38
CA ILE A 67 15.91 -7.30 -9.49
C ILE A 67 17.00 -6.27 -9.26
N ASP A 68 16.65 -5.03 -8.90
CA ASP A 68 17.58 -3.95 -8.62
C ASP A 68 18.50 -4.29 -7.43
N TYR A 69 17.98 -5.07 -6.47
CA TYR A 69 18.77 -5.60 -5.36
C TYR A 69 19.84 -6.64 -5.83
N GLY A 70 19.59 -7.35 -6.93
CA GLY A 70 20.53 -8.30 -7.51
C GLY A 70 20.02 -9.73 -7.68
N PHE A 71 18.75 -10.01 -7.41
CA PHE A 71 18.15 -11.32 -7.73
C PHE A 71 17.78 -11.40 -9.20
N THR A 72 17.92 -12.57 -9.81
CA THR A 72 17.44 -12.80 -11.17
C THR A 72 15.91 -12.91 -11.21
N LYS A 73 15.31 -12.52 -12.33
CA LYS A 73 13.86 -12.67 -12.55
C LYS A 73 13.39 -14.13 -12.39
N ALA A 74 14.22 -15.10 -12.77
CA ALA A 74 13.90 -16.53 -12.63
C ALA A 74 13.82 -16.95 -11.16
N GLU A 75 14.79 -16.53 -10.33
CA GLU A 75 14.78 -16.79 -8.88
C GLU A 75 13.57 -16.15 -8.19
N ILE A 76 13.24 -14.91 -8.54
CA ILE A 76 12.10 -14.20 -7.98
C ILE A 76 10.79 -14.89 -8.38
N ASN A 77 10.59 -15.24 -9.64
CA ASN A 77 9.38 -15.93 -10.10
C ASN A 77 9.22 -17.29 -9.40
N LYS A 78 10.31 -18.05 -9.24
CA LYS A 78 10.30 -19.30 -8.48
C LYS A 78 9.97 -19.05 -7.01
N ALA A 79 10.53 -18.02 -6.40
CA ALA A 79 10.24 -17.63 -5.02
C ALA A 79 8.75 -17.32 -4.83
N LEU A 80 8.17 -16.45 -5.66
CA LEU A 80 6.75 -16.05 -5.60
C LEU A 80 5.77 -17.22 -5.68
N THR A 81 6.14 -18.32 -6.35
CA THR A 81 5.32 -19.53 -6.46
C THR A 81 5.62 -20.58 -5.39
N SER A 82 6.74 -20.45 -4.66
CA SER A 82 7.21 -21.45 -3.70
C SER A 82 7.09 -21.02 -2.24
N VAL A 83 6.78 -19.75 -1.96
CA VAL A 83 6.59 -19.23 -0.60
C VAL A 83 5.38 -19.86 0.08
N VAL A 84 5.44 -19.93 1.41
CA VAL A 84 4.32 -20.34 2.24
C VAL A 84 3.39 -19.16 2.46
N LEU A 85 2.17 -19.27 1.96
CA LEU A 85 1.15 -18.24 2.13
C LEU A 85 0.34 -18.47 3.43
N PRO A 86 -0.14 -17.41 4.07
CA PRO A 86 -1.09 -17.54 5.17
C PRO A 86 -2.36 -18.28 4.73
N LYS A 87 -2.99 -19.00 5.65
CA LYS A 87 -4.20 -19.78 5.35
C LYS A 87 -5.30 -18.88 4.75
N GLY A 88 -5.88 -19.33 3.64
CA GLY A 88 -6.97 -18.63 2.95
C GLY A 88 -6.52 -17.68 1.86
N PHE A 89 -5.21 -17.45 1.69
CA PHE A 89 -4.65 -16.65 0.61
C PHE A 89 -4.13 -17.52 -0.53
N LYS A 90 -4.21 -17.04 -1.77
CA LYS A 90 -3.87 -17.80 -2.98
C LYS A 90 -2.79 -17.15 -3.84
N ASP A 91 -2.44 -15.91 -3.59
CA ASP A 91 -1.44 -15.12 -4.32
C ASP A 91 -0.63 -14.26 -3.35
N THR A 92 0.55 -13.85 -3.76
CA THR A 92 1.43 -12.95 -2.98
C THR A 92 1.05 -11.48 -3.12
N GLU A 93 0.20 -11.09 -4.09
CA GLU A 93 -0.29 -9.70 -4.19
C GLU A 93 -1.04 -9.32 -2.92
N GLY A 94 -0.68 -8.18 -2.33
CA GLY A 94 -1.23 -7.71 -1.06
C GLY A 94 -0.50 -8.22 0.19
N LEU A 95 0.34 -9.25 0.07
CA LEU A 95 1.06 -9.89 1.19
C LEU A 95 2.53 -9.45 1.32
N LEU A 96 3.07 -8.76 0.32
CA LEU A 96 4.45 -8.26 0.34
C LEU A 96 4.49 -6.94 1.12
N PHE A 97 4.57 -7.04 2.44
CA PHE A 97 4.30 -5.93 3.35
C PHE A 97 5.13 -4.69 3.06
N PRO A 98 4.51 -3.48 3.01
CA PRO A 98 5.21 -2.22 2.81
C PRO A 98 6.17 -1.92 3.97
N ALA A 99 7.46 -1.94 3.68
CA ALA A 99 8.52 -1.66 4.64
C ALA A 99 9.86 -1.46 3.93
N GLN A 100 10.88 -1.16 4.71
CA GLN A 100 12.27 -1.19 4.28
C GLN A 100 12.88 -2.53 4.66
N TYR A 101 13.61 -3.14 3.72
CA TYR A 101 14.24 -4.45 3.89
C TYR A 101 15.71 -4.39 3.53
N THR A 102 16.52 -5.05 4.36
CA THR A 102 17.92 -5.36 4.07
C THR A 102 18.14 -6.83 4.33
N PHE A 103 18.91 -7.48 3.48
CA PHE A 103 19.18 -8.91 3.61
C PHE A 103 20.67 -9.18 3.79
N ALA A 104 21.00 -10.21 4.55
CA ALA A 104 22.35 -10.66 4.72
C ALA A 104 22.91 -11.18 3.37
N LYS A 105 24.23 -11.10 3.21
CA LYS A 105 24.90 -11.69 2.03
C LYS A 105 24.59 -13.18 1.94
N GLY A 106 24.17 -13.63 0.76
CA GLY A 106 23.80 -15.03 0.53
C GLY A 106 22.34 -15.37 0.79
N THR A 107 21.51 -14.38 1.23
CA THR A 107 20.05 -14.58 1.29
C THR A 107 19.50 -14.89 -0.09
N SER A 108 18.72 -15.94 -0.23
CA SER A 108 18.05 -16.31 -1.48
C SER A 108 16.80 -15.46 -1.74
N ALA A 109 16.37 -15.36 -3.00
CA ALA A 109 15.13 -14.69 -3.37
C ALA A 109 13.90 -15.28 -2.63
N LEU A 110 13.88 -16.59 -2.40
CA LEU A 110 12.83 -17.27 -1.63
C LEU A 110 12.77 -16.76 -0.19
N GLN A 111 13.92 -16.67 0.47
CA GLN A 111 14.01 -16.16 1.84
C GLN A 111 13.59 -14.68 1.91
N ALA A 112 14.00 -13.87 0.91
CA ALA A 112 13.64 -12.46 0.86
C ALA A 112 12.13 -12.26 0.69
N VAL A 113 11.49 -12.97 -0.24
CA VAL A 113 10.03 -12.89 -0.46
C VAL A 113 9.27 -13.44 0.75
N GLN A 114 9.73 -14.57 1.33
CA GLN A 114 9.11 -15.13 2.54
C GLN A 114 9.18 -14.14 3.71
N ALA A 115 10.32 -13.47 3.91
CA ALA A 115 10.45 -12.45 4.97
C ALA A 115 9.47 -11.28 4.83
N MET A 116 9.10 -10.90 3.61
CA MET A 116 8.07 -9.88 3.36
C MET A 116 6.67 -10.36 3.78
N ILE A 117 6.36 -11.63 3.50
CA ILE A 117 5.09 -12.26 3.88
C ILE A 117 5.04 -12.52 5.39
N ASP A 118 6.15 -12.97 5.97
CA ASP A 118 6.26 -13.18 7.42
C ASP A 118 6.11 -11.86 8.17
N ARG A 119 6.66 -10.78 7.62
CA ARG A 119 6.46 -9.42 8.16
C ARG A 119 5.00 -9.02 8.14
N PHE A 120 4.27 -9.26 7.03
CA PHE A 120 2.82 -9.06 6.97
C PHE A 120 2.12 -9.86 8.07
N SER A 121 2.43 -11.15 8.19
CA SER A 121 1.80 -12.06 9.16
C SER A 121 2.09 -11.70 10.62
N ALA A 122 3.23 -11.05 10.89
CA ALA A 122 3.62 -10.60 12.21
C ALA A 122 2.94 -9.27 12.63
N GLU A 123 2.39 -8.50 11.68
CA GLU A 123 1.72 -7.24 11.99
C GLU A 123 0.41 -7.48 12.74
N PRO A 124 0.20 -6.86 13.92
CA PRO A 124 -1.02 -7.08 14.71
C PRO A 124 -2.31 -6.80 13.93
N ILE A 125 -2.30 -5.77 13.09
CA ILE A 125 -3.45 -5.41 12.25
C ILE A 125 -3.71 -6.48 11.17
N ALA A 126 -2.67 -7.05 10.58
CA ALA A 126 -2.81 -8.12 9.60
C ALA A 126 -3.33 -9.41 10.24
N GLN A 127 -2.91 -9.73 11.47
CA GLN A 127 -3.45 -10.88 12.22
C GLN A 127 -4.96 -10.75 12.45
N ARG A 128 -5.42 -9.55 12.85
CA ARG A 128 -6.85 -9.26 12.98
C ARG A 128 -7.57 -9.40 11.63
N LEU A 129 -6.98 -8.85 10.56
CA LEU A 129 -7.53 -8.92 9.22
C LEU A 129 -7.62 -10.35 8.70
N MET A 130 -6.58 -11.16 8.90
CA MET A 130 -6.56 -12.57 8.47
C MET A 130 -7.66 -13.41 9.14
N SER A 131 -8.10 -13.05 10.34
CA SER A 131 -9.21 -13.72 11.03
C SER A 131 -10.56 -13.49 10.34
N GLY A 132 -10.65 -12.50 9.47
CA GLY A 132 -11.94 -12.11 8.86
C GLY A 132 -12.86 -11.40 9.84
N ASP A 133 -14.04 -11.04 9.35
CA ASP A 133 -15.15 -10.54 10.15
C ASP A 133 -16.44 -11.34 9.85
N LYS A 134 -17.59 -10.84 10.31
CA LYS A 134 -18.90 -11.52 10.09
C LYS A 134 -19.33 -11.51 8.61
N GLU A 135 -18.78 -10.61 7.80
CA GLU A 135 -19.21 -10.40 6.41
C GLU A 135 -18.16 -10.88 5.41
N PHE A 136 -16.86 -10.78 5.76
CA PHE A 136 -15.75 -10.99 4.84
C PHE A 136 -14.66 -11.89 5.42
N THR A 137 -14.10 -12.74 4.57
CA THR A 137 -12.88 -13.50 4.87
C THR A 137 -11.67 -12.57 4.93
N GLY A 138 -10.56 -13.02 5.55
CA GLY A 138 -9.33 -12.23 5.59
C GLY A 138 -8.81 -11.83 4.21
N ALA A 139 -8.92 -12.72 3.21
CA ALA A 139 -8.52 -12.41 1.83
C ALA A 139 -9.41 -11.33 1.19
N GLN A 140 -10.71 -11.33 1.48
CA GLN A 140 -11.62 -10.29 1.02
C GLN A 140 -11.35 -8.95 1.71
N LEU A 141 -11.07 -8.97 3.01
CA LEU A 141 -10.68 -7.76 3.75
C LEU A 141 -9.36 -7.17 3.23
N LEU A 142 -8.38 -8.01 2.88
CA LEU A 142 -7.13 -7.55 2.26
C LEU A 142 -7.40 -6.93 0.87
N THR A 143 -8.33 -7.51 0.11
CA THR A 143 -8.76 -6.96 -1.18
C THR A 143 -9.41 -5.59 -0.99
N ILE A 144 -10.31 -5.43 0.00
CA ILE A 144 -10.91 -4.14 0.35
C ILE A 144 -9.81 -3.14 0.75
N ALA A 145 -8.89 -3.54 1.64
CA ALA A 145 -7.80 -2.68 2.09
C ALA A 145 -6.93 -2.20 0.92
N SER A 146 -6.64 -3.06 -0.05
CA SER A 146 -5.83 -2.69 -1.23
C SER A 146 -6.53 -1.67 -2.13
N ILE A 147 -7.86 -1.76 -2.27
CA ILE A 147 -8.67 -0.79 -3.01
C ILE A 147 -8.71 0.53 -2.23
N VAL A 148 -8.99 0.49 -0.93
CA VAL A 148 -9.00 1.67 -0.05
C VAL A 148 -7.67 2.43 -0.13
N GLN A 149 -6.54 1.70 -0.07
CA GLN A 149 -5.19 2.28 -0.19
C GLN A 149 -4.99 3.03 -1.51
N ALA A 150 -5.60 2.55 -2.58
CA ALA A 150 -5.40 3.10 -3.92
C ALA A 150 -6.36 4.25 -4.28
N GLU A 151 -7.52 4.35 -3.60
CA GLU A 151 -8.60 5.29 -3.95
C GLU A 151 -8.61 6.57 -3.10
N GLY A 152 -7.89 6.63 -1.99
CA GLY A 152 -8.04 7.77 -1.10
C GLY A 152 -6.79 8.20 -0.36
N GLY A 153 -6.84 9.41 0.21
CA GLY A 153 -5.92 9.83 1.26
C GLY A 153 -6.27 9.15 2.59
N ALA A 154 -5.28 9.02 3.48
CA ALA A 154 -5.44 8.30 4.75
C ALA A 154 -6.61 8.80 5.62
N SER A 155 -6.94 10.09 5.54
CA SER A 155 -8.09 10.71 6.24
C SER A 155 -9.46 10.16 5.78
N ASP A 156 -9.54 9.64 4.56
CA ASP A 156 -10.79 9.20 3.95
C ASP A 156 -10.94 7.67 3.90
N PHE A 157 -9.89 6.92 4.23
CA PHE A 157 -9.87 5.46 4.12
C PHE A 157 -11.08 4.78 4.77
N ALA A 158 -11.47 5.18 5.98
CA ALA A 158 -12.60 4.59 6.67
C ALA A 158 -13.94 4.85 5.97
N LYS A 159 -14.10 6.01 5.31
CA LYS A 159 -15.28 6.36 4.52
C LYS A 159 -15.30 5.63 3.18
N VAL A 160 -14.15 5.55 2.48
CA VAL A 160 -14.02 4.77 1.24
C VAL A 160 -14.35 3.30 1.50
N SER A 161 -13.82 2.72 2.58
CA SER A 161 -14.15 1.36 3.02
C SER A 161 -15.66 1.20 3.24
N ARG A 162 -16.33 2.18 3.84
CA ARG A 162 -17.79 2.18 4.03
C ARG A 162 -18.53 2.17 2.69
N VAL A 163 -18.13 3.00 1.73
CA VAL A 163 -18.73 3.02 0.39
C VAL A 163 -18.60 1.67 -0.29
N ILE A 164 -17.42 1.04 -0.24
CA ILE A 164 -17.20 -0.30 -0.81
C ILE A 164 -18.20 -1.30 -0.20
N ARG A 165 -18.28 -1.37 1.13
CA ARG A 165 -19.20 -2.30 1.83
C ARG A 165 -20.67 -2.01 1.50
N ASN A 166 -21.07 -0.74 1.44
CA ASN A 166 -22.45 -0.36 1.11
C ASN A 166 -22.81 -0.77 -0.33
N ARG A 167 -21.92 -0.53 -1.31
CA ARG A 167 -22.12 -0.97 -2.69
C ARG A 167 -22.23 -2.48 -2.80
N LEU A 168 -21.37 -3.24 -2.12
CA LEU A 168 -21.44 -4.69 -2.07
C LEU A 168 -22.79 -5.16 -1.49
N LYS A 169 -23.26 -4.55 -0.41
CA LYS A 169 -24.51 -4.89 0.26
C LYS A 169 -25.74 -4.70 -0.63
N VAL A 170 -25.75 -3.63 -1.45
CA VAL A 170 -26.89 -3.35 -2.35
C VAL A 170 -26.69 -3.94 -3.76
N GLY A 171 -25.65 -4.73 -3.99
CA GLY A 171 -25.36 -5.33 -5.29
C GLY A 171 -24.95 -4.32 -6.37
N MET A 172 -24.38 -3.18 -5.99
CA MET A 172 -23.89 -2.15 -6.90
C MET A 172 -22.46 -2.49 -7.36
N PRO A 173 -22.09 -2.27 -8.65
CA PRO A 173 -20.71 -2.42 -9.08
C PRO A 173 -19.81 -1.43 -8.35
N LEU A 174 -18.58 -1.85 -8.00
CA LEU A 174 -17.67 -1.00 -7.21
C LEU A 174 -17.18 0.23 -7.99
N GLN A 175 -16.94 0.10 -9.31
CA GLN A 175 -16.52 1.19 -10.20
C GLN A 175 -15.33 2.00 -9.62
N MET A 176 -14.28 1.27 -9.21
CA MET A 176 -13.06 1.83 -8.66
C MET A 176 -11.99 1.92 -9.76
N ASP A 177 -11.56 3.14 -10.09
CA ASP A 177 -10.57 3.42 -11.13
C ASP A 177 -9.26 2.68 -10.89
N ALA A 178 -8.85 2.59 -9.64
CA ALA A 178 -7.64 1.89 -9.23
C ALA A 178 -7.60 0.42 -9.68
N THR A 179 -8.75 -0.24 -9.79
CA THR A 179 -8.82 -1.63 -10.28
C THR A 179 -8.49 -1.73 -11.78
N VAL A 180 -8.81 -0.70 -12.56
CA VAL A 180 -8.47 -0.63 -13.98
C VAL A 180 -7.02 -0.21 -14.16
N HIS A 181 -6.52 0.75 -13.38
CA HIS A 181 -5.10 1.12 -13.36
C HIS A 181 -4.21 -0.09 -13.04
N PHE A 182 -4.64 -0.95 -12.11
CA PHE A 182 -3.94 -2.20 -11.80
C PHE A 182 -3.88 -3.16 -13.00
N ILE A 183 -4.97 -3.28 -13.78
CA ILE A 183 -5.02 -4.12 -14.99
C ILE A 183 -4.06 -3.60 -16.06
N GLU A 184 -4.09 -2.28 -16.32
CA GLU A 184 -3.27 -1.63 -17.34
C GLU A 184 -1.84 -1.34 -16.89
N LYS A 185 -1.56 -1.53 -15.58
CA LYS A 185 -0.27 -1.20 -14.94
C LYS A 185 0.13 0.27 -15.12
N LEU A 186 -0.85 1.15 -15.00
CA LEU A 186 -0.67 2.59 -15.11
C LEU A 186 -0.63 3.24 -13.73
N ARG A 187 0.44 3.99 -13.42
CA ARG A 187 0.58 4.78 -12.21
C ARG A 187 0.48 6.27 -12.53
N GLY A 188 -0.10 7.04 -11.58
CA GLY A 188 -0.15 8.50 -11.66
C GLY A 188 -1.07 9.08 -12.73
N GLN A 189 -1.89 8.26 -13.40
CA GLN A 189 -2.90 8.76 -14.32
C GLN A 189 -4.17 9.11 -13.54
N ILE A 190 -4.58 10.38 -13.66
CA ILE A 190 -5.81 10.89 -13.02
C ILE A 190 -7.06 10.47 -13.81
N PHE A 191 -6.89 10.11 -15.09
CA PHE A 191 -8.02 9.85 -15.99
C PHE A 191 -8.02 8.44 -16.53
N LEU A 192 -9.17 7.78 -16.34
CA LEU A 192 -9.53 6.57 -17.08
C LEU A 192 -10.22 6.94 -18.38
N SER A 193 -9.73 6.37 -19.49
CA SER A 193 -10.45 6.46 -20.74
C SER A 193 -11.74 5.62 -20.67
N SER A 194 -12.78 6.04 -21.39
CA SER A 194 -13.99 5.21 -21.52
C SER A 194 -13.68 3.81 -22.11
N LYS A 195 -12.60 3.68 -22.91
CA LYS A 195 -12.14 2.41 -23.45
C LYS A 195 -11.56 1.50 -22.36
N SER A 196 -10.80 2.07 -21.43
CA SER A 196 -10.20 1.31 -20.30
C SER A 196 -11.27 0.70 -19.40
N THR A 197 -12.41 1.38 -19.18
CA THR A 197 -13.52 0.82 -18.38
C THR A 197 -14.21 -0.37 -19.06
N LEU A 198 -13.95 -0.65 -20.35
CA LEU A 198 -14.52 -1.76 -21.10
C LEU A 198 -13.63 -3.01 -21.13
N ILE A 199 -12.42 -2.97 -20.58
CA ILE A 199 -11.49 -4.11 -20.55
C ILE A 199 -12.14 -5.33 -19.91
N ASN A 200 -12.06 -6.48 -20.58
CA ASN A 200 -12.59 -7.73 -20.06
C ASN A 200 -11.57 -8.38 -19.12
N SER A 201 -11.66 -8.04 -17.85
CA SER A 201 -10.83 -8.59 -16.78
C SER A 201 -11.70 -8.89 -15.55
N PRO A 202 -11.41 -9.95 -14.79
CA PRO A 202 -12.10 -10.22 -13.53
C PRO A 202 -11.80 -9.13 -12.46
N TYR A 203 -10.76 -8.34 -12.64
CA TYR A 203 -10.41 -7.20 -11.78
C TYR A 203 -11.18 -5.92 -12.16
N ASN A 204 -11.85 -5.86 -13.33
CA ASN A 204 -12.54 -4.64 -13.75
C ASN A 204 -13.88 -4.47 -13.02
N THR A 205 -13.89 -3.65 -11.99
CA THR A 205 -15.06 -3.39 -11.14
C THR A 205 -16.13 -2.49 -11.78
N TYR A 206 -15.90 -2.00 -13.00
CA TYR A 206 -16.94 -1.38 -13.84
C TYR A 206 -17.84 -2.43 -14.53
N ARG A 207 -17.28 -3.62 -14.78
CA ARG A 207 -17.96 -4.69 -15.54
C ARG A 207 -18.32 -5.91 -14.69
N LYS A 208 -17.63 -6.10 -13.56
CA LYS A 208 -17.83 -7.24 -12.65
C LYS A 208 -18.41 -6.73 -11.34
N TYR A 209 -19.44 -7.43 -10.88
CA TYR A 209 -20.04 -7.18 -9.57
C TYR A 209 -19.25 -7.89 -8.47
N GLY A 210 -19.30 -7.33 -7.26
CA GLY A 210 -18.56 -7.88 -6.13
C GLY A 210 -17.12 -7.42 -6.07
N LEU A 211 -16.34 -8.06 -5.21
CA LEU A 211 -14.91 -7.83 -5.08
C LEU A 211 -14.14 -8.46 -6.26
N PRO A 212 -13.03 -7.86 -6.69
CA PRO A 212 -12.10 -8.52 -7.59
C PRO A 212 -11.53 -9.80 -6.95
N PRO A 213 -10.90 -10.71 -7.76
CA PRO A 213 -10.41 -12.01 -7.27
C PRO A 213 -9.38 -11.94 -6.15
N GLY A 214 -8.71 -10.80 -5.99
CA GLY A 214 -7.69 -10.57 -4.98
C GLY A 214 -7.27 -9.11 -4.89
N PRO A 215 -6.28 -8.80 -4.04
CA PRO A 215 -5.75 -7.45 -3.88
C PRO A 215 -5.20 -6.84 -5.16
N ILE A 216 -5.20 -5.51 -5.23
CA ILE A 216 -4.65 -4.71 -6.33
C ILE A 216 -3.39 -3.94 -5.92
N GLY A 217 -2.71 -4.40 -4.88
CA GLY A 217 -1.48 -3.82 -4.33
C GLY A 217 -1.31 -4.19 -2.86
N ASN A 218 -0.19 -3.79 -2.28
CA ASN A 218 0.18 -4.09 -0.91
C ASN A 218 -0.28 -2.94 0.02
N PRO A 219 -1.36 -3.09 0.81
CA PRO A 219 -1.87 -2.01 1.63
C PRO A 219 -1.01 -1.78 2.87
N GLY A 220 -1.00 -0.53 3.36
CA GLY A 220 -0.43 -0.16 4.64
C GLY A 220 -1.37 -0.45 5.82
N ARG A 221 -0.87 -0.21 7.03
CA ARG A 221 -1.62 -0.44 8.29
C ARG A 221 -2.93 0.34 8.34
N ALA A 222 -2.91 1.61 7.95
CA ALA A 222 -4.09 2.47 7.98
C ALA A 222 -5.23 1.98 7.08
N ALA A 223 -4.90 1.50 5.87
CA ALA A 223 -5.87 0.95 4.95
C ALA A 223 -6.44 -0.40 5.44
N MET A 224 -5.61 -1.24 6.08
CA MET A 224 -6.06 -2.48 6.72
C MET A 224 -6.99 -2.19 7.90
N GLU A 225 -6.68 -1.19 8.74
CA GLU A 225 -7.57 -0.77 9.83
C GLU A 225 -8.90 -0.26 9.29
N ALA A 226 -8.88 0.56 8.24
CA ALA A 226 -10.10 1.04 7.59
C ALA A 226 -10.96 -0.08 6.99
N ALA A 227 -10.35 -1.14 6.48
CA ALA A 227 -11.08 -2.31 6.00
C ALA A 227 -11.79 -3.07 7.13
N LEU A 228 -11.17 -3.15 8.31
CA LEU A 228 -11.74 -3.78 9.51
C LEU A 228 -12.76 -2.88 10.22
N SER A 229 -12.49 -1.58 10.29
CA SER A 229 -13.24 -0.59 11.06
C SER A 229 -13.72 0.55 10.16
N PRO A 230 -14.65 0.28 9.21
CA PRO A 230 -15.18 1.30 8.32
C PRO A 230 -15.98 2.34 9.09
N ALA A 231 -15.98 3.59 8.62
CA ALA A 231 -16.82 4.65 9.19
C ALA A 231 -18.31 4.29 9.17
N THR A 232 -19.08 4.86 10.06
CA THR A 232 -20.56 4.79 10.03
C THR A 232 -21.09 5.75 8.98
N GLY A 233 -21.98 5.27 8.11
CA GLY A 233 -22.62 6.07 7.07
C GLY A 233 -23.32 5.21 6.03
N ASP A 234 -24.14 5.85 5.19
CA ASP A 234 -24.95 5.23 4.15
C ASP A 234 -24.45 5.55 2.73
N TRP A 235 -23.26 6.15 2.63
CA TRP A 235 -22.70 6.64 1.37
C TRP A 235 -22.54 5.53 0.32
N LEU A 236 -22.90 5.89 -0.91
CA LEU A 236 -22.73 5.06 -2.11
C LEU A 236 -21.76 5.70 -3.12
N TYR A 237 -21.54 7.01 -3.00
CA TYR A 237 -20.73 7.78 -3.94
C TYR A 237 -19.72 8.64 -3.18
N PHE A 238 -18.55 8.82 -3.78
CA PHE A 238 -17.56 9.79 -3.34
C PHE A 238 -16.80 10.37 -4.54
N ILE A 239 -16.28 11.57 -4.38
CA ILE A 239 -15.44 12.26 -5.36
C ILE A 239 -14.57 13.31 -4.68
N THR A 240 -13.30 13.36 -5.04
CA THR A 240 -12.39 14.43 -4.63
C THR A 240 -12.55 15.60 -5.60
N VAL A 241 -13.20 16.67 -5.15
CA VAL A 241 -13.52 17.82 -6.02
C VAL A 241 -12.41 18.86 -6.05
N ALA A 242 -11.50 18.86 -5.07
CA ALA A 242 -10.28 19.66 -5.00
C ALA A 242 -9.27 18.94 -4.10
N PRO A 243 -7.97 19.29 -4.11
CA PRO A 243 -7.00 18.73 -3.16
C PRO A 243 -7.54 18.81 -1.73
N GLN A 244 -7.55 17.68 -1.01
CA GLN A 244 -8.06 17.52 0.36
C GLN A 244 -9.58 17.75 0.56
N ASP A 245 -10.38 17.92 -0.51
CA ASP A 245 -11.84 18.02 -0.46
C ASP A 245 -12.48 16.79 -1.12
N THR A 246 -12.58 15.69 -0.38
CA THR A 246 -13.30 14.48 -0.79
C THR A 246 -14.69 14.47 -0.17
N ARG A 247 -15.71 14.36 -0.99
CA ARG A 247 -17.13 14.42 -0.59
C ARG A 247 -17.78 13.05 -0.74
N PHE A 248 -18.69 12.73 0.17
CA PHE A 248 -19.36 11.44 0.28
C PHE A 248 -20.87 11.64 0.36
N THR A 249 -21.66 10.85 -0.38
CA THR A 249 -23.13 10.94 -0.40
C THR A 249 -23.77 9.60 -0.77
N SER A 250 -25.02 9.42 -0.37
CA SER A 250 -25.91 8.37 -0.90
C SER A 250 -26.72 8.81 -2.12
N SER A 251 -26.73 10.12 -2.44
CA SER A 251 -27.51 10.71 -3.52
C SER A 251 -26.72 10.76 -4.84
N LEU A 252 -27.23 10.13 -5.89
CA LEU A 252 -26.68 10.23 -7.24
C LEU A 252 -26.77 11.67 -7.80
N ASP A 253 -27.86 12.40 -7.48
CA ASP A 253 -28.04 13.78 -7.94
C ASP A 253 -27.00 14.72 -7.33
N GLU A 254 -26.72 14.55 -6.05
CA GLU A 254 -25.67 15.31 -5.36
C GLU A 254 -24.29 14.98 -5.92
N PHE A 255 -23.98 13.71 -6.11
CA PHE A 255 -22.76 13.27 -6.75
C PHE A 255 -22.58 13.88 -8.15
N ASN A 256 -23.65 13.92 -8.96
CA ASN A 256 -23.58 14.52 -10.30
C ASN A 256 -23.32 16.04 -10.25
N LYS A 257 -23.85 16.75 -9.28
CA LYS A 257 -23.51 18.18 -9.03
C LYS A 257 -22.01 18.33 -8.70
N TRP A 258 -21.46 17.47 -7.87
CA TRP A 258 -20.02 17.50 -7.53
C TRP A 258 -19.13 17.13 -8.71
N LYS A 259 -19.57 16.24 -9.60
CA LYS A 259 -18.84 15.98 -10.87
C LYS A 259 -18.68 17.23 -11.73
N VAL A 260 -19.66 18.14 -11.72
CA VAL A 260 -19.57 19.43 -12.43
C VAL A 260 -18.49 20.31 -11.77
N ILE A 261 -18.47 20.38 -10.44
CA ILE A 261 -17.44 21.11 -9.68
C ILE A 261 -16.05 20.52 -9.95
N TYR A 262 -15.90 19.20 -9.89
CA TYR A 262 -14.65 18.50 -10.20
C TYR A 262 -14.13 18.87 -11.60
N LYS A 263 -14.99 18.74 -12.63
CA LYS A 263 -14.62 19.07 -14.02
C LYS A 263 -14.21 20.54 -14.21
N LYS A 264 -14.84 21.45 -13.46
CA LYS A 264 -14.45 22.86 -13.44
C LYS A 264 -13.08 23.03 -12.80
N ASN A 265 -12.89 22.52 -11.58
CA ASN A 265 -11.64 22.64 -10.84
C ASN A 265 -10.46 22.03 -11.59
N LEU A 266 -10.71 20.94 -12.33
CA LEU A 266 -9.71 20.30 -13.17
C LEU A 266 -9.26 21.22 -14.33
N ARG A 267 -10.22 21.84 -15.04
CA ARG A 267 -9.90 22.82 -16.11
C ARG A 267 -9.21 24.07 -15.58
N ASP A 268 -9.51 24.42 -14.33
CA ASP A 268 -8.91 25.57 -13.64
C ASP A 268 -7.51 25.23 -13.05
N GLY A 269 -6.95 24.02 -13.32
CA GLY A 269 -5.60 23.61 -12.90
C GLY A 269 -5.45 23.35 -11.39
N LYS A 270 -6.53 23.15 -10.63
CA LYS A 270 -6.46 22.99 -9.17
C LYS A 270 -5.83 21.68 -8.70
N PHE A 271 -5.57 20.73 -9.59
CA PHE A 271 -4.93 19.44 -9.33
C PHE A 271 -3.50 19.37 -9.88
N GLU A 272 -3.00 20.46 -10.43
CA GLU A 272 -1.62 20.60 -10.90
C GLU A 272 -0.80 21.22 -9.76
N ASP A 273 0.10 20.43 -9.14
CA ASP A 273 1.15 20.87 -8.22
C ASP A 273 2.50 20.93 -8.94
#